data_c994040eff0444ba675d13bdbb658795
#
_entry.id   c994040eff0444ba675d13bdbb658795
#
_cell.length_a   1.000
_cell.length_b   1.000
_cell.length_c   1.000
_cell.angle_alpha   90.00
_cell.angle_beta   90.00
_cell.angle_gamma   90.00
#
_symmetry.space_group_name_H-M   'P 1'
#
loop_
_entity.id
_entity.type
_entity.pdbx_description
1 polymer ?
#
loop_
_entity_poly.entity_id
_entity_poly.type
_entity_poly.pdbx_seq_one_letter_code
_entity_poly.pdbx_strand_id
1 'polypeptide(L)'
;MTDEHGHKHEYRAHERKRLILASVITGSIFIVEVIGGIITNSLALISDAGHMLTHLFALLISLFALFFAAKPPTEKKTYGFYRLEILAALFNGITLFMITLWIFYEAYHRFMHPETISSGKMFIVAMMGLIANIACVYILKGDGHEHGHSLNVRAAFLHMLGDTVSSFGVIIGAIIIHYTKWFI
;
A
#
# COMPACT_ATOMS: atom_id res chain seq x y z
N MET A 1 -34.19 -5.23 -22.05
CA MET A 1 -33.82 -5.90 -20.78
C MET A 1 -32.45 -6.63 -20.84
N THR A 2 -31.83 -6.74 -22.00
CA THR A 2 -30.51 -7.42 -22.24
C THR A 2 -29.29 -6.53 -22.13
N ASP A 3 -29.43 -5.21 -22.27
CA ASP A 3 -28.27 -4.25 -22.24
C ASP A 3 -27.73 -3.95 -20.85
N GLU A 4 -28.56 -4.00 -19.82
CA GLU A 4 -28.15 -3.64 -18.44
C GLU A 4 -27.20 -4.67 -17.81
N HIS A 5 -27.30 -5.94 -18.20
CA HIS A 5 -26.39 -6.98 -17.75
C HIS A 5 -25.02 -6.92 -18.41
N GLY A 6 -24.96 -6.53 -19.69
CA GLY A 6 -23.70 -6.34 -20.43
C GLY A 6 -22.86 -5.22 -19.85
N HIS A 7 -23.45 -4.06 -19.59
CA HIS A 7 -22.77 -2.90 -18.99
C HIS A 7 -22.23 -3.17 -17.58
N LYS A 8 -22.95 -3.94 -16.74
CA LYS A 8 -22.47 -4.30 -15.39
C LYS A 8 -21.26 -5.25 -15.41
N HIS A 9 -21.17 -6.15 -16.39
CA HIS A 9 -20.01 -7.05 -16.52
C HIS A 9 -18.77 -6.31 -17.02
N GLU A 10 -18.91 -5.41 -17.97
CA GLU A 10 -17.84 -4.61 -18.54
C GLU A 10 -17.26 -3.63 -17.50
N TYR A 11 -18.12 -2.99 -16.72
CA TYR A 11 -17.77 -2.10 -15.62
C TYR A 11 -16.93 -2.83 -14.55
N ARG A 12 -17.38 -4.00 -14.08
CA ARG A 12 -16.62 -4.81 -13.10
C ARG A 12 -15.26 -5.26 -13.62
N ALA A 13 -15.15 -5.54 -14.92
CA ALA A 13 -13.89 -5.92 -15.55
C ALA A 13 -12.88 -4.75 -15.57
N HIS A 14 -13.36 -3.53 -15.80
CA HIS A 14 -12.54 -2.31 -15.76
C HIS A 14 -12.05 -1.98 -14.34
N GLU A 15 -12.93 -2.02 -13.34
CA GLU A 15 -12.56 -1.84 -11.94
C GLU A 15 -11.51 -2.86 -11.49
N ARG A 16 -11.68 -4.13 -11.85
CA ARG A 16 -10.72 -5.19 -11.54
C ARG A 16 -9.34 -4.92 -12.15
N LYS A 17 -9.29 -4.47 -13.41
CA LYS A 17 -8.02 -4.13 -14.07
C LYS A 17 -7.31 -2.96 -13.36
N ARG A 18 -8.03 -1.92 -12.99
CA ARG A 18 -7.48 -0.75 -12.25
C ARG A 18 -6.91 -1.17 -10.89
N LEU A 19 -7.64 -2.02 -10.14
CA LEU A 19 -7.18 -2.53 -8.85
C LEU A 19 -5.94 -3.43 -9.00
N ILE A 20 -5.88 -4.30 -10.00
CA ILE A 20 -4.71 -5.15 -10.26
C ILE A 20 -3.51 -4.28 -10.63
N LEU A 21 -3.69 -3.29 -11.51
CA LEU A 21 -2.61 -2.41 -11.93
C LEU A 21 -2.06 -1.60 -10.76
N ALA A 22 -2.94 -1.01 -9.95
CA ALA A 22 -2.54 -0.31 -8.72
C ALA A 22 -1.78 -1.24 -7.77
N SER A 23 -2.26 -2.48 -7.56
CA SER A 23 -1.60 -3.47 -6.71
C SER A 23 -0.20 -3.84 -7.21
N VAL A 24 -0.02 -4.00 -8.53
CA VAL A 24 1.29 -4.30 -9.12
C VAL A 24 2.25 -3.13 -8.95
N ILE A 25 1.79 -1.89 -9.19
CA ILE A 25 2.61 -0.69 -9.00
C ILE A 25 3.00 -0.57 -7.52
N THR A 26 2.04 -0.68 -6.59
CA THR A 26 2.28 -0.61 -5.15
C THR A 26 3.26 -1.70 -4.68
N GLY A 27 3.09 -2.93 -5.15
CA GLY A 27 4.01 -4.03 -4.84
C GLY A 27 5.42 -3.81 -5.38
N SER A 28 5.55 -3.21 -6.56
CA SER A 28 6.85 -2.88 -7.14
C SER A 28 7.56 -1.78 -6.34
N ILE A 29 6.83 -0.73 -5.95
CA ILE A 29 7.37 0.36 -5.14
C ILE A 29 7.72 -0.12 -3.74
N PHE A 30 6.91 -0.96 -3.11
CA PHE A 30 7.26 -1.60 -1.84
C PHE A 30 8.65 -2.25 -1.88
N ILE A 31 8.95 -3.02 -2.92
CA ILE A 31 10.26 -3.66 -3.09
C ILE A 31 11.36 -2.60 -3.24
N VAL A 32 11.13 -1.55 -4.03
CA VAL A 32 12.09 -0.46 -4.23
C VAL A 32 12.35 0.29 -2.93
N GLU A 33 11.34 0.55 -2.12
CA GLU A 33 11.47 1.24 -0.83
C GLU A 33 12.16 0.39 0.24
N VAL A 34 11.87 -0.92 0.30
CA VAL A 34 12.61 -1.83 1.19
C VAL A 34 14.10 -1.84 0.84
N ILE A 35 14.42 -2.07 -0.43
CA ILE A 35 15.82 -2.10 -0.90
C ILE A 35 16.47 -0.72 -0.71
N GLY A 36 15.78 0.34 -1.10
CA GLY A 36 16.23 1.72 -0.96
C GLY A 36 16.44 2.10 0.51
N GLY A 37 15.53 1.74 1.40
CA GLY A 37 15.65 1.98 2.84
C GLY A 37 16.89 1.31 3.44
N ILE A 38 17.15 0.05 3.08
CA ILE A 38 18.34 -0.69 3.52
C ILE A 38 19.62 -0.04 2.97
N ILE A 39 19.68 0.25 1.66
CA ILE A 39 20.88 0.82 1.01
C ILE A 39 21.19 2.24 1.50
N THR A 40 20.16 3.02 1.80
CA THR A 40 20.30 4.41 2.26
C THR A 40 20.42 4.56 3.76
N ASN A 41 20.21 3.45 4.49
CA ASN A 41 20.08 3.42 5.95
C ASN A 41 18.97 4.35 6.47
N SER A 42 17.87 4.46 5.71
CA SER A 42 16.74 5.36 6.02
C SER A 42 15.61 4.61 6.72
N LEU A 43 15.44 4.89 8.01
CA LEU A 43 14.34 4.35 8.79
C LEU A 43 12.98 4.85 8.27
N ALA A 44 12.93 6.07 7.74
CA ALA A 44 11.70 6.63 7.16
C ALA A 44 11.20 5.82 5.94
N LEU A 45 12.12 5.43 5.02
CA LEU A 45 11.78 4.56 3.89
C LEU A 45 11.36 3.16 4.33
N ILE A 46 12.02 2.59 5.34
CA ILE A 46 11.67 1.28 5.88
C ILE A 46 10.30 1.33 6.57
N SER A 47 10.00 2.43 7.27
CA SER A 47 8.70 2.65 7.90
C SER A 47 7.58 2.76 6.87
N ASP A 48 7.79 3.50 5.79
CA ASP A 48 6.84 3.64 4.67
C ASP A 48 6.60 2.29 4.00
N ALA A 49 7.66 1.54 3.68
CA ALA A 49 7.56 0.18 3.18
C ALA A 49 6.81 -0.76 4.15
N GLY A 50 7.05 -0.67 5.46
CA GLY A 50 6.32 -1.44 6.47
C GLY A 50 4.82 -1.17 6.46
N HIS A 51 4.42 0.08 6.26
CA HIS A 51 3.03 0.47 6.07
C HIS A 51 2.45 -0.12 4.76
N MET A 52 3.17 -0.01 3.65
CA MET A 52 2.76 -0.58 2.36
C MET A 52 2.58 -2.09 2.41
N LEU A 53 3.38 -2.81 3.20
CA LEU A 53 3.26 -4.26 3.37
C LEU A 53 1.86 -4.64 3.89
N THR A 54 1.30 -3.90 4.85
CA THR A 54 -0.03 -4.18 5.40
C THR A 54 -1.13 -4.02 4.35
N HIS A 55 -0.97 -3.07 3.44
CA HIS A 55 -1.92 -2.85 2.34
C HIS A 55 -1.81 -3.92 1.26
N LEU A 56 -0.58 -4.33 0.94
CA LEU A 56 -0.35 -5.44 0.02
C LEU A 56 -1.03 -6.72 0.54
N PHE A 57 -0.92 -7.01 1.85
CA PHE A 57 -1.64 -8.12 2.47
C PHE A 57 -3.16 -7.96 2.37
N ALA A 58 -3.71 -6.78 2.68
CA ALA A 58 -5.15 -6.52 2.58
C ALA A 58 -5.66 -6.70 1.14
N LEU A 59 -4.91 -6.23 0.13
CA LEU A 59 -5.23 -6.42 -1.28
C LEU A 59 -5.17 -7.89 -1.70
N LEU A 60 -4.13 -8.62 -1.28
CA LEU A 60 -4.00 -10.06 -1.54
C LEU A 60 -5.17 -10.83 -0.94
N ILE A 61 -5.56 -10.54 0.31
CA ILE A 61 -6.71 -11.16 0.97
C ILE A 61 -8.01 -10.87 0.20
N SER A 62 -8.21 -9.63 -0.24
CA SER A 62 -9.38 -9.24 -1.03
C SER A 62 -9.42 -9.97 -2.37
N LEU A 63 -8.28 -10.14 -3.04
CA LEU A 63 -8.16 -10.93 -4.27
C LEU A 63 -8.43 -12.42 -4.02
N PHE A 64 -7.91 -12.99 -2.93
CA PHE A 64 -8.20 -14.36 -2.52
C PHE A 64 -9.68 -14.54 -2.20
N ALA A 65 -10.29 -13.63 -1.45
CA ALA A 65 -11.72 -13.67 -1.14
C ALA A 65 -12.57 -13.65 -2.40
N LEU A 66 -12.27 -12.79 -3.38
CA LEU A 66 -12.95 -12.74 -4.68
C LEU A 66 -12.77 -14.05 -5.47
N PHE A 67 -11.58 -14.65 -5.44
CA PHE A 67 -11.29 -15.89 -6.14
C PHE A 67 -12.04 -17.09 -5.53
N PHE A 68 -12.15 -17.13 -4.20
CA PHE A 68 -12.86 -18.21 -3.50
C PHE A 68 -14.36 -18.00 -3.45
N ALA A 69 -14.85 -16.75 -3.45
CA ALA A 69 -16.29 -16.44 -3.55
C ALA A 69 -16.90 -16.86 -4.90
N ALA A 70 -16.07 -17.00 -5.93
CA ALA A 70 -16.50 -17.52 -7.23
C ALA A 70 -16.75 -19.04 -7.25
N LYS A 71 -16.36 -19.78 -6.19
CA LYS A 71 -16.60 -21.23 -6.09
C LYS A 71 -17.96 -21.50 -5.44
N PRO A 72 -18.79 -22.41 -5.99
CA PRO A 72 -20.07 -22.74 -5.41
C PRO A 72 -19.92 -23.30 -3.99
N PRO A 73 -20.84 -22.98 -3.07
CA PRO A 73 -20.83 -23.51 -1.71
C PRO A 73 -20.97 -25.05 -1.75
N THR A 74 -20.14 -25.72 -0.97
CA THR A 74 -20.22 -27.18 -0.81
C THR A 74 -20.91 -27.52 0.52
N GLU A 75 -21.64 -28.64 0.55
CA GLU A 75 -22.43 -29.09 1.72
C GLU A 75 -21.68 -29.14 3.06
N LYS A 76 -20.35 -29.22 3.02
CA LYS A 76 -19.48 -29.26 4.21
C LYS A 76 -18.96 -27.89 4.67
N LYS A 77 -19.24 -26.79 3.96
CA LYS A 77 -18.71 -25.43 4.26
C LYS A 77 -19.83 -24.39 4.21
N THR A 78 -20.74 -24.47 5.16
CA THR A 78 -21.93 -23.61 5.28
C THR A 78 -21.57 -22.14 5.57
N TYR A 79 -20.42 -21.83 6.14
CA TYR A 79 -19.96 -20.47 6.49
C TYR A 79 -18.86 -19.92 5.55
N GLY A 80 -18.55 -20.60 4.44
CA GLY A 80 -17.55 -20.15 3.48
C GLY A 80 -16.18 -19.85 4.09
N PHE A 81 -15.45 -18.93 3.47
CA PHE A 81 -14.08 -18.53 3.89
C PHE A 81 -14.04 -17.30 4.83
N TYR A 82 -15.19 -16.89 5.41
CA TYR A 82 -15.28 -15.73 6.33
C TYR A 82 -14.30 -15.79 7.48
N ARG A 83 -14.03 -16.99 8.02
CA ARG A 83 -13.07 -17.18 9.11
C ARG A 83 -11.63 -16.91 8.69
N LEU A 84 -11.29 -17.21 7.43
CA LEU A 84 -9.94 -16.91 6.90
C LEU A 84 -9.72 -15.41 6.74
N GLU A 85 -10.75 -14.65 6.35
CA GLU A 85 -10.68 -13.19 6.25
C GLU A 85 -10.40 -12.55 7.61
N ILE A 86 -11.12 -13.00 8.67
CA ILE A 86 -10.90 -12.51 10.04
C ILE A 86 -9.49 -12.85 10.54
N LEU A 87 -9.04 -14.09 10.32
CA LEU A 87 -7.69 -14.52 10.72
C LEU A 87 -6.60 -13.75 9.97
N ALA A 88 -6.80 -13.49 8.69
CA ALA A 88 -5.88 -12.72 7.88
C ALA A 88 -5.82 -11.25 8.32
N ALA A 89 -6.98 -10.64 8.63
CA ALA A 89 -7.03 -9.28 9.18
C ALA A 89 -6.32 -9.21 10.55
N LEU A 90 -6.52 -10.21 11.41
CA LEU A 90 -5.83 -10.30 12.71
C LEU A 90 -4.31 -10.44 12.50
N PHE A 91 -3.88 -11.34 11.62
CA PHE A 91 -2.47 -11.53 11.31
C PHE A 91 -1.82 -10.25 10.77
N ASN A 92 -2.52 -9.55 9.87
CA ASN A 92 -2.08 -8.26 9.35
C ASN A 92 -1.92 -7.21 10.47
N GLY A 93 -2.90 -7.10 11.37
CA GLY A 93 -2.83 -6.20 12.53
C GLY A 93 -1.67 -6.52 13.47
N ILE A 94 -1.42 -7.79 13.78
CA ILE A 94 -0.29 -8.23 14.60
C ILE A 94 1.04 -7.90 13.90
N THR A 95 1.14 -8.16 12.60
CA THR A 95 2.35 -7.86 11.82
C THR A 95 2.65 -6.37 11.84
N LEU A 96 1.64 -5.51 11.60
CA LEU A 96 1.80 -4.05 11.67
C LEU A 96 2.25 -3.61 13.06
N PHE A 97 1.64 -4.15 14.12
CA PHE A 97 2.01 -3.84 15.49
C PHE A 97 3.48 -4.20 15.79
N MET A 98 3.94 -5.39 15.35
CA MET A 98 5.33 -5.81 15.53
C MET A 98 6.31 -4.92 14.75
N ILE A 99 5.99 -4.58 13.51
CA ILE A 99 6.80 -3.67 12.69
C ILE A 99 6.88 -2.29 13.37
N THR A 100 5.76 -1.77 13.88
CA THR A 100 5.72 -0.47 14.57
C THR A 100 6.59 -0.48 15.82
N LEU A 101 6.51 -1.53 16.64
CA LEU A 101 7.38 -1.67 17.82
C LEU A 101 8.85 -1.73 17.46
N TRP A 102 9.20 -2.45 16.40
CA TRP A 102 10.57 -2.51 15.91
C TRP A 102 11.05 -1.14 15.41
N ILE A 103 10.24 -0.40 14.67
CA ILE A 103 10.55 0.96 14.21
C ILE A 103 10.78 1.91 15.40
N PHE A 104 9.93 1.84 16.44
CA PHE A 104 10.13 2.66 17.65
C PHE A 104 11.44 2.30 18.37
N TYR A 105 11.74 1.02 18.49
CA TYR A 105 13.01 0.58 19.08
C TYR A 105 14.21 1.10 18.27
N GLU A 106 14.18 0.95 16.96
CA GLU A 106 15.24 1.40 16.06
C GLU A 106 15.37 2.93 16.07
N ALA A 107 14.25 3.66 16.07
CA ALA A 107 14.26 5.12 16.18
C ALA A 107 14.90 5.59 17.50
N TYR A 108 14.58 4.94 18.62
CA TYR A 108 15.20 5.21 19.91
C TYR A 108 16.71 4.92 19.89
N HIS A 109 17.10 3.78 19.29
CA HIS A 109 18.52 3.41 19.16
C HIS A 109 19.29 4.45 18.34
N ARG A 110 18.73 4.90 17.21
CA ARG A 110 19.35 5.94 16.34
C ARG A 110 19.36 7.32 16.99
N PHE A 111 18.40 7.63 17.84
CA PHE A 111 18.43 8.84 18.63
C PHE A 111 19.61 8.87 19.60
N MET A 112 19.96 7.72 20.22
CA MET A 112 21.10 7.59 21.12
C MET A 112 22.44 7.46 20.37
N HIS A 113 22.40 6.81 19.20
CA HIS A 113 23.57 6.54 18.37
C HIS A 113 23.28 6.96 16.91
N PRO A 114 23.38 8.27 16.58
CA PRO A 114 23.06 8.76 15.24
C PRO A 114 23.89 8.07 14.16
N GLU A 115 23.21 7.51 13.18
CA GLU A 115 23.82 6.85 12.01
C GLU A 115 23.76 7.74 10.78
N THR A 116 24.75 7.63 9.91
CA THR A 116 24.78 8.42 8.67
C THR A 116 23.76 7.91 7.66
N ILE A 117 22.93 8.81 7.15
CA ILE A 117 21.91 8.53 6.13
C ILE A 117 22.37 9.10 4.78
N SER A 118 22.25 8.29 3.73
CA SER A 118 22.52 8.73 2.35
C SER A 118 21.32 9.56 1.82
N SER A 119 21.18 10.81 2.30
CA SER A 119 20.04 11.68 2.01
C SER A 119 19.73 11.86 0.52
N GLY A 120 20.76 11.96 -0.34
CA GLY A 120 20.56 12.09 -1.78
C GLY A 120 19.95 10.84 -2.43
N LYS A 121 20.40 9.63 -2.05
CA LYS A 121 19.82 8.38 -2.52
C LYS A 121 18.41 8.18 -1.95
N MET A 122 18.21 8.51 -0.66
CA MET A 122 16.90 8.49 0.00
C MET A 122 15.89 9.37 -0.76
N PHE A 123 16.29 10.59 -1.16
CA PHE A 123 15.46 11.50 -1.94
C PHE A 123 15.04 10.88 -3.28
N ILE A 124 15.95 10.23 -4.00
CA ILE A 124 15.64 9.59 -5.29
C ILE A 124 14.59 8.48 -5.10
N VAL A 125 14.77 7.62 -4.10
CA VAL A 125 13.83 6.52 -3.81
C VAL A 125 12.46 7.06 -3.41
N ALA A 126 12.41 8.07 -2.53
CA ALA A 126 11.18 8.70 -2.10
C ALA A 126 10.44 9.39 -3.26
N MET A 127 11.18 10.02 -4.20
CA MET A 127 10.59 10.58 -5.42
C MET A 127 9.98 9.52 -6.34
N MET A 128 10.62 8.35 -6.46
CA MET A 128 10.05 7.23 -7.22
C MET A 128 8.74 6.73 -6.57
N GLY A 129 8.72 6.60 -5.24
CA GLY A 129 7.52 6.25 -4.49
C GLY A 129 6.40 7.26 -4.69
N LEU A 130 6.70 8.56 -4.55
CA LEU A 130 5.72 9.63 -4.76
C LEU A 130 5.11 9.61 -6.17
N ILE A 131 5.95 9.50 -7.21
CA ILE A 131 5.48 9.45 -8.61
C ILE A 131 4.56 8.24 -8.82
N ALA A 132 4.90 7.07 -8.27
CA ALA A 132 4.08 5.88 -8.40
C ALA A 132 2.76 6.01 -7.62
N ASN A 133 2.76 6.58 -6.41
CA ASN A 133 1.54 6.83 -5.64
C ASN A 133 0.63 7.81 -6.37
N ILE A 134 1.16 8.89 -6.95
CA ILE A 134 0.39 9.81 -7.80
C ILE A 134 -0.18 9.09 -9.02
N ALA A 135 0.60 8.24 -9.70
CA ALA A 135 0.11 7.46 -10.83
C ALA A 135 -1.04 6.52 -10.41
N CYS A 136 -0.94 5.84 -9.26
CA CYS A 136 -2.01 5.03 -8.69
C CYS A 136 -3.28 5.85 -8.41
N VAL A 137 -3.14 7.06 -7.84
CA VAL A 137 -4.27 7.98 -7.61
C VAL A 137 -4.98 8.31 -8.92
N TYR A 138 -4.25 8.62 -9.99
CA TYR A 138 -4.84 8.88 -11.30
C TYR A 138 -5.52 7.65 -11.91
N ILE A 139 -4.92 6.47 -11.81
CA ILE A 139 -5.49 5.21 -12.29
C ILE A 139 -6.80 4.89 -11.57
N LEU A 140 -6.86 5.11 -10.26
CA LEU A 140 -8.03 4.81 -9.44
C LEU A 140 -9.12 5.87 -9.54
N LYS A 141 -8.76 7.14 -9.80
CA LYS A 141 -9.72 8.24 -9.93
C LYS A 141 -10.72 8.01 -11.08
N GLY A 142 -10.30 7.38 -12.19
CA GLY A 142 -11.15 7.14 -13.36
C GLY A 142 -11.66 8.40 -14.03
N ASP A 143 -12.36 8.24 -15.12
CA ASP A 143 -13.05 9.33 -15.82
C ASP A 143 -14.30 9.73 -15.03
N GLY A 144 -14.29 10.95 -14.49
CA GLY A 144 -15.12 11.50 -13.42
C GLY A 144 -16.64 11.62 -13.67
N HIS A 145 -17.26 10.79 -14.51
CA HIS A 145 -18.69 10.91 -14.85
C HIS A 145 -19.58 9.69 -14.48
N GLU A 146 -19.05 8.69 -13.78
CA GLU A 146 -19.89 7.55 -13.41
C GLU A 146 -20.22 7.54 -11.91
N HIS A 147 -21.48 7.84 -11.62
CA HIS A 147 -22.14 7.67 -10.33
C HIS A 147 -22.14 6.19 -9.93
N GLY A 148 -21.11 5.69 -9.24
CA GLY A 148 -21.14 4.32 -8.74
C GLY A 148 -19.80 3.60 -8.56
N HIS A 149 -18.70 4.31 -8.24
CA HIS A 149 -17.47 3.60 -7.85
C HIS A 149 -17.77 2.63 -6.70
N SER A 150 -17.34 1.38 -6.85
CA SER A 150 -17.46 0.40 -5.77
C SER A 150 -16.72 0.92 -4.53
N LEU A 151 -17.23 0.58 -3.35
CA LEU A 151 -16.60 0.97 -2.08
C LEU A 151 -15.12 0.59 -2.03
N ASN A 152 -14.74 -0.49 -2.70
CA ASN A 152 -13.37 -0.97 -2.79
C ASN A 152 -12.45 0.00 -3.56
N VAL A 153 -12.89 0.54 -4.71
CA VAL A 153 -12.11 1.51 -5.49
C VAL A 153 -11.97 2.83 -4.72
N ARG A 154 -13.05 3.28 -4.06
CA ARG A 154 -13.03 4.49 -3.24
C ARG A 154 -12.10 4.34 -2.04
N ALA A 155 -12.12 3.19 -1.36
CA ALA A 155 -11.22 2.90 -0.26
C ALA A 155 -9.76 2.88 -0.73
N ALA A 156 -9.46 2.21 -1.86
CA ALA A 156 -8.13 2.18 -2.46
C ALA A 156 -7.65 3.59 -2.87
N PHE A 157 -8.52 4.42 -3.45
CA PHE A 157 -8.19 5.80 -3.81
C PHE A 157 -7.83 6.66 -2.60
N LEU A 158 -8.65 6.62 -1.54
CA LEU A 158 -8.38 7.39 -0.30
C LEU A 158 -7.09 6.93 0.36
N HIS A 159 -6.82 5.63 0.28
CA HIS A 159 -5.59 5.06 0.78
C HIS A 159 -4.37 5.56 0.01
N MET A 160 -4.36 5.48 -1.32
CA MET A 160 -3.27 6.01 -2.15
C MET A 160 -3.03 7.51 -1.95
N LEU A 161 -4.08 8.27 -1.61
CA LEU A 161 -3.94 9.67 -1.18
C LEU A 161 -3.13 9.78 0.13
N GLY A 162 -3.41 8.92 1.11
CA GLY A 162 -2.66 8.84 2.36
C GLY A 162 -1.18 8.53 2.12
N ASP A 163 -0.89 7.54 1.28
CA ASP A 163 0.48 7.15 0.91
C ASP A 163 1.22 8.29 0.19
N THR A 164 0.51 9.04 -0.66
CA THR A 164 1.07 10.23 -1.31
C THR A 164 1.51 11.27 -0.28
N VAL A 165 0.70 11.52 0.75
CA VAL A 165 1.05 12.45 1.85
C VAL A 165 2.23 11.93 2.67
N SER A 166 2.29 10.63 2.96
CA SER A 166 3.43 9.99 3.63
C SER A 166 4.73 10.20 2.85
N SER A 167 4.71 9.91 1.55
CA SER A 167 5.86 10.10 0.66
C SER A 167 6.37 11.55 0.63
N PHE A 168 5.47 12.54 0.70
CA PHE A 168 5.86 13.94 0.87
C PHE A 168 6.62 14.16 2.18
N GLY A 169 6.18 13.55 3.27
CA GLY A 169 6.87 13.62 4.57
C GLY A 169 8.30 13.07 4.48
N VAL A 170 8.49 11.94 3.81
CA VAL A 170 9.82 11.32 3.59
C VAL A 170 10.72 12.24 2.77
N ILE A 171 10.19 12.88 1.71
CA ILE A 171 10.94 13.82 0.86
C ILE A 171 11.37 15.06 1.67
N ILE A 172 10.47 15.64 2.45
CA ILE A 172 10.80 16.77 3.33
C ILE A 172 11.88 16.37 4.31
N GLY A 173 11.79 15.18 4.92
CA GLY A 173 12.81 14.63 5.79
C GLY A 173 14.17 14.51 5.09
N ALA A 174 14.20 13.97 3.87
CA ALA A 174 15.42 13.85 3.08
C ALA A 174 16.07 15.21 2.78
N ILE A 175 15.26 16.22 2.47
CA ILE A 175 15.72 17.59 2.24
C ILE A 175 16.32 18.20 3.52
N ILE A 176 15.60 18.08 4.64
CA ILE A 176 16.09 18.58 5.95
C ILE A 176 17.42 17.94 6.30
N ILE A 177 17.51 16.60 6.22
CA ILE A 177 18.77 15.86 6.49
C ILE A 177 19.90 16.33 5.56
N HIS A 178 19.59 16.56 4.28
CA HIS A 178 20.59 16.99 3.31
C HIS A 178 21.23 18.34 3.67
N TYR A 179 20.42 19.32 4.10
CA TYR A 179 20.87 20.66 4.42
C TYR A 179 21.42 20.79 5.84
N THR A 180 20.78 20.17 6.81
CA THR A 180 21.14 20.32 8.22
C THR A 180 22.22 19.34 8.67
N LYS A 181 22.43 18.24 7.93
CA LYS A 181 23.26 17.09 8.35
C LYS A 181 22.83 16.50 9.69
N TRP A 182 21.57 16.73 10.07
CA TRP A 182 21.01 16.24 11.32
C TRP A 182 20.41 14.86 11.09
N PHE A 183 21.13 13.84 11.55
CA PHE A 183 20.80 12.42 11.31
C PHE A 183 19.98 11.79 12.46
N ILE A 184 19.07 12.56 13.07
CA ILE A 184 18.21 12.06 14.15
C ILE A 184 16.85 11.65 13.58
#